data_988bc920fcc4237d6a0097c291df8736
#
_entry.id   988bc920fcc4237d6a0097c291df8736
#
_cell.length_a   1.000
_cell.length_b   1.000
_cell.length_c   1.000
_cell.angle_alpha   90.00
_cell.angle_beta   90.00
_cell.angle_gamma   90.00
#
_symmetry.space_group_name_H-M   'P 1'
#
loop_
_entity.id
_entity.type
_entity.pdbx_description
1 polymer ?
#
loop_
_entity_poly.entity_id
_entity_poly.type
_entity_poly.pdbx_seq_one_letter_code
_entity_poly.pdbx_strand_id
1 'polypeptide(L)'
;MTKRELIVNIFLFLYIMSINTLMLFRVMNILIICLFFYEYFVVNKLAISQVIKRIYYLPTIIFMFLVTLTVVLNGCNPEDISSLRRLIECFVIGGMLCFLLSDKKRIIVFGSANIIALLIIAIQYIYASMINMGRVPGLIGGPNLVGVQILMLMPICLVARRYFTNFKYLSILNLGVFLLSGVALLMTESRGSWLGLGLALIIAFLVNGRPYLLTVKRYSIIIMYALIIIIGNSNCIISRINHTVNYTENYTVERIYILQSSLNMFKDNVWSGIGIGGERFRELYDNQYMLSAAKEKHIPHPHNLLLFYLSETGILGFVGFFIFFMCPFLYFIKNMLGEEAFSVIAKYAFFFLLSFVISQMVDSAFAFTKILRIYLAVLVFFISAFALYKRDYVSVEADKNV
;
A
#
# COMPACT_ATOMS: atom_id res chain seq x y z
N MET A 1 9.66 -12.19 -28.24
CA MET A 1 10.03 -11.04 -27.35
C MET A 1 11.29 -10.42 -27.91
N THR A 2 11.28 -9.13 -28.19
CA THR A 2 12.49 -8.43 -28.67
C THR A 2 13.51 -8.31 -27.53
N LYS A 3 14.82 -8.15 -27.84
CA LYS A 3 15.86 -7.91 -26.83
C LYS A 3 15.53 -6.72 -25.93
N ARG A 4 14.93 -5.68 -26.52
CA ARG A 4 14.48 -4.48 -25.79
C ARG A 4 13.36 -4.81 -24.77
N GLU A 5 12.31 -5.51 -25.18
CA GLU A 5 11.23 -5.92 -24.26
C GLU A 5 11.76 -6.76 -23.08
N LEU A 6 12.75 -7.63 -23.35
CA LEU A 6 13.41 -8.41 -22.32
C LEU A 6 14.11 -7.50 -21.30
N ILE A 7 14.86 -6.51 -21.77
CA ILE A 7 15.59 -5.57 -20.90
C ILE A 7 14.59 -4.78 -20.01
N VAL A 8 13.53 -4.23 -20.61
CA VAL A 8 12.49 -3.49 -19.85
C VAL A 8 11.87 -4.37 -18.76
N ASN A 9 11.52 -5.60 -19.09
CA ASN A 9 10.93 -6.55 -18.16
C ASN A 9 11.90 -6.92 -17.02
N ILE A 10 13.19 -7.11 -17.31
CA ILE A 10 14.21 -7.38 -16.28
C ILE A 10 14.32 -6.18 -15.33
N PHE A 11 14.38 -4.96 -15.82
CA PHE A 11 14.46 -3.77 -14.95
C PHE A 11 13.21 -3.59 -14.10
N LEU A 12 12.01 -3.79 -14.66
CA LEU A 12 10.76 -3.75 -13.89
C LEU A 12 10.74 -4.81 -12.78
N PHE A 13 11.20 -6.03 -13.08
CA PHE A 13 11.31 -7.11 -12.10
C PHE A 13 12.28 -6.74 -10.98
N LEU A 14 13.50 -6.34 -11.32
CA LEU A 14 14.54 -5.97 -10.36
C LEU A 14 14.14 -4.75 -9.52
N TYR A 15 13.44 -3.78 -10.10
CA TYR A 15 12.91 -2.64 -9.37
C TYR A 15 11.97 -3.07 -8.26
N ILE A 16 10.99 -3.93 -8.57
CA ILE A 16 10.04 -4.44 -7.57
C ILE A 16 10.74 -5.23 -6.47
N MET A 17 11.69 -6.07 -6.83
CA MET A 17 12.50 -6.79 -5.84
C MET A 17 13.25 -5.81 -4.93
N SER A 18 13.84 -4.77 -5.50
CA SER A 18 14.64 -3.77 -4.77
C SER A 18 13.81 -2.96 -3.76
N ILE A 19 12.60 -2.51 -4.13
CA ILE A 19 11.76 -1.73 -3.21
C ILE A 19 11.19 -2.58 -2.06
N ASN A 20 10.96 -3.86 -2.30
CA ASN A 20 10.43 -4.77 -1.30
C ASN A 20 11.50 -5.30 -0.33
N THR A 21 12.76 -5.39 -0.76
CA THR A 21 13.88 -5.86 0.06
C THR A 21 14.83 -4.73 0.51
N LEU A 22 14.61 -3.52 0.01
CA LEU A 22 15.45 -2.32 0.20
C LEU A 22 16.91 -2.48 -0.28
N MET A 23 17.18 -3.52 -1.07
CA MET A 23 18.49 -3.73 -1.68
C MET A 23 18.59 -2.92 -2.97
N LEU A 24 19.65 -2.13 -3.11
CA LEU A 24 19.99 -1.39 -4.34
C LEU A 24 18.89 -0.45 -4.89
N PHE A 25 17.87 -0.11 -4.09
CA PHE A 25 16.70 0.64 -4.57
C PHE A 25 17.08 2.01 -5.16
N ARG A 26 18.11 2.69 -4.65
CA ARG A 26 18.58 3.98 -5.20
C ARG A 26 19.12 3.82 -6.62
N VAL A 27 19.91 2.78 -6.86
CA VAL A 27 20.41 2.44 -8.19
C VAL A 27 19.26 2.13 -9.13
N MET A 28 18.30 1.34 -8.66
CA MET A 28 17.11 0.97 -9.43
C MET A 28 16.21 2.17 -9.76
N ASN A 29 16.09 3.17 -8.87
CA ASN A 29 15.39 4.41 -9.17
C ASN A 29 16.04 5.14 -10.36
N ILE A 30 17.38 5.27 -10.38
CA ILE A 30 18.10 5.88 -11.50
C ILE A 30 17.86 5.09 -12.78
N LEU A 31 17.93 3.77 -12.72
CA LEU A 31 17.71 2.91 -13.89
C LEU A 31 16.28 3.02 -14.43
N ILE A 32 15.27 3.12 -13.56
CA ILE A 32 13.86 3.35 -14.00
C ILE A 32 13.71 4.72 -14.67
N ILE A 33 14.37 5.76 -14.15
CA ILE A 33 14.38 7.09 -14.76
C ILE A 33 15.03 7.02 -16.15
N CYS A 34 16.20 6.41 -16.28
CA CYS A 34 16.88 6.22 -17.57
C CYS A 34 16.03 5.42 -18.56
N LEU A 35 15.40 4.32 -18.07
CA LEU A 35 14.52 3.49 -18.87
C LEU A 35 13.29 4.26 -19.35
N PHE A 36 12.69 5.08 -18.50
CA PHE A 36 11.56 5.92 -18.86
C PHE A 36 11.93 6.90 -19.97
N PHE A 37 13.04 7.62 -19.85
CA PHE A 37 13.50 8.56 -20.88
C PHE A 37 13.84 7.85 -22.19
N TYR A 38 14.48 6.69 -22.12
CA TYR A 38 14.74 5.88 -23.30
C TYR A 38 13.45 5.47 -24.02
N GLU A 39 12.46 4.93 -23.30
CA GLU A 39 11.17 4.54 -23.85
C GLU A 39 10.40 5.75 -24.39
N TYR A 40 10.46 6.89 -23.72
CA TYR A 40 9.78 8.12 -24.12
C TYR A 40 10.36 8.73 -25.40
N PHE A 41 11.68 8.91 -25.49
CA PHE A 41 12.32 9.60 -26.60
C PHE A 41 12.62 8.69 -27.81
N VAL A 42 12.97 7.43 -27.58
CA VAL A 42 13.40 6.53 -28.66
C VAL A 42 12.23 5.79 -29.29
N VAL A 43 11.20 5.49 -28.50
CA VAL A 43 10.10 4.60 -28.93
C VAL A 43 8.89 5.36 -29.41
N ASN A 44 8.68 6.57 -28.95
CA ASN A 44 7.60 7.49 -29.37
C ASN A 44 6.18 6.89 -29.39
N LYS A 45 5.88 5.87 -28.57
CA LYS A 45 4.68 5.04 -28.72
C LYS A 45 3.67 5.08 -27.58
N LEU A 46 3.76 6.02 -26.63
CA LEU A 46 2.95 5.83 -25.43
C LEU A 46 1.98 6.99 -25.19
N ALA A 47 0.77 6.83 -25.68
CA ALA A 47 -0.36 7.63 -25.24
C ALA A 47 -0.77 7.19 -23.82
N ILE A 48 -0.60 8.06 -22.82
CA ILE A 48 -1.09 7.83 -21.47
C ILE A 48 -2.62 7.75 -21.49
N SER A 49 -3.19 6.65 -21.00
CA SER A 49 -4.63 6.48 -20.91
C SER A 49 -5.29 7.62 -20.13
N GLN A 50 -6.48 8.08 -20.58
CA GLN A 50 -7.28 9.09 -19.90
C GLN A 50 -7.64 8.64 -18.46
N VAL A 51 -7.78 7.34 -18.24
CA VAL A 51 -8.00 6.75 -16.92
C VAL A 51 -6.82 7.08 -16.00
N ILE A 52 -5.58 6.81 -16.43
CA ILE A 52 -4.37 7.10 -15.64
C ILE A 52 -4.23 8.59 -15.36
N LYS A 53 -4.53 9.47 -16.35
CA LYS A 53 -4.50 10.92 -16.15
C LYS A 53 -5.44 11.36 -15.04
N ARG A 54 -6.67 10.83 -14.99
CA ARG A 54 -7.71 11.21 -14.04
C ARG A 54 -7.49 10.67 -12.63
N ILE A 55 -7.02 9.42 -12.50
CA ILE A 55 -6.97 8.74 -11.19
C ILE A 55 -5.57 8.68 -10.57
N TYR A 56 -4.53 9.03 -11.32
CA TYR A 56 -3.18 9.12 -10.79
C TYR A 56 -2.56 10.51 -10.98
N TYR A 57 -2.35 10.98 -12.22
CA TYR A 57 -1.59 12.21 -12.44
C TYR A 57 -2.25 13.45 -11.87
N LEU A 58 -3.53 13.69 -12.17
CA LEU A 58 -4.22 14.89 -11.68
C LEU A 58 -4.28 14.96 -10.14
N PRO A 59 -4.72 13.90 -9.43
CA PRO A 59 -4.71 13.90 -7.97
C PRO A 59 -3.31 14.04 -7.37
N THR A 60 -2.32 13.42 -7.98
CA THR A 60 -0.91 13.53 -7.56
C THR A 60 -0.39 14.95 -7.68
N ILE A 61 -0.66 15.63 -8.81
CA ILE A 61 -0.22 17.01 -9.03
C ILE A 61 -0.87 17.95 -7.99
N ILE A 62 -2.17 17.79 -7.74
CA ILE A 62 -2.89 18.57 -6.72
C ILE A 62 -2.29 18.34 -5.34
N PHE A 63 -2.07 17.08 -4.96
CA PHE A 63 -1.47 16.73 -3.68
C PHE A 63 -0.07 17.30 -3.52
N MET A 64 0.79 17.12 -4.51
CA MET A 64 2.18 17.63 -4.48
C MET A 64 2.23 19.14 -4.45
N PHE A 65 1.34 19.84 -5.19
CA PHE A 65 1.22 21.29 -5.14
C PHE A 65 0.85 21.80 -3.75
N LEU A 66 -0.19 21.21 -3.14
CA LEU A 66 -0.65 21.61 -1.81
C LEU A 66 0.39 21.32 -0.72
N VAL A 67 1.05 20.17 -0.75
CA VAL A 67 2.15 19.86 0.20
C VAL A 67 3.35 20.80 -0.01
N THR A 68 3.70 21.13 -1.25
CA THR A 68 4.76 22.11 -1.51
C THR A 68 4.39 23.49 -0.97
N LEU A 69 3.13 23.89 -1.12
CA LEU A 69 2.64 25.13 -0.55
C LEU A 69 2.75 25.15 0.98
N THR A 70 2.43 24.04 1.67
CA THR A 70 2.60 23.97 3.14
C THR A 70 4.07 24.11 3.55
N VAL A 71 5.01 23.51 2.81
CA VAL A 71 6.45 23.66 3.07
C VAL A 71 6.91 25.11 2.91
N VAL A 72 6.40 25.80 1.88
CA VAL A 72 6.70 27.24 1.67
C VAL A 72 6.12 28.09 2.82
N LEU A 73 4.90 27.84 3.21
CA LEU A 73 4.25 28.57 4.32
C LEU A 73 4.95 28.33 5.68
N ASN A 74 5.57 27.19 5.87
CA ASN A 74 6.37 26.83 7.06
C ASN A 74 7.82 27.33 7.01
N GLY A 75 8.20 28.16 6.01
CA GLY A 75 9.51 28.80 5.90
C GLY A 75 10.62 27.95 5.31
N CYS A 76 10.29 26.89 4.56
CA CYS A 76 11.26 26.07 3.82
C CYS A 76 12.41 25.51 4.68
N ASN A 77 12.12 24.97 5.84
CA ASN A 77 13.12 24.37 6.70
C ASN A 77 13.84 23.21 5.99
N PRO A 78 15.14 22.97 6.27
CA PRO A 78 15.92 21.92 5.61
C PRO A 78 15.31 20.52 5.73
N GLU A 79 14.66 20.20 6.84
CA GLU A 79 13.97 18.92 7.06
C GLU A 79 12.73 18.78 6.18
N ASP A 80 11.91 19.85 6.09
CA ASP A 80 10.74 19.91 5.23
C ASP A 80 11.14 19.72 3.76
N ILE A 81 12.19 20.42 3.29
CA ILE A 81 12.71 20.29 1.94
C ILE A 81 13.21 18.85 1.67
N SER A 82 13.93 18.27 2.63
CA SER A 82 14.43 16.89 2.54
C SER A 82 13.29 15.88 2.43
N SER A 83 12.22 16.08 3.22
CA SER A 83 11.02 15.21 3.23
C SER A 83 10.20 15.40 1.95
N LEU A 84 10.01 16.65 1.50
CA LEU A 84 9.35 16.96 0.23
C LEU A 84 10.08 16.34 -0.96
N ARG A 85 11.42 16.43 -1.02
CA ARG A 85 12.23 15.79 -2.06
C ARG A 85 11.97 14.27 -2.13
N ARG A 86 11.97 13.59 -0.97
CA ARG A 86 11.69 12.14 -0.91
C ARG A 86 10.27 11.81 -1.40
N LEU A 87 9.32 12.66 -1.05
CA LEU A 87 7.93 12.53 -1.47
C LEU A 87 7.80 12.70 -3.00
N ILE A 88 8.38 13.77 -3.56
CA ILE A 88 8.43 14.03 -5.01
C ILE A 88 9.06 12.84 -5.75
N GLU A 89 10.21 12.34 -5.28
CA GLU A 89 10.89 11.18 -5.88
C GLU A 89 9.93 9.98 -5.99
N CYS A 90 9.22 9.65 -4.91
CA CYS A 90 8.29 8.51 -4.91
C CYS A 90 7.16 8.68 -5.94
N PHE A 91 6.53 9.85 -5.98
CA PHE A 91 5.40 10.11 -6.88
C PHE A 91 5.81 10.22 -8.35
N VAL A 92 6.97 10.82 -8.63
CA VAL A 92 7.53 10.90 -9.98
C VAL A 92 7.85 9.51 -10.53
N ILE A 93 8.50 8.66 -9.72
CA ILE A 93 8.77 7.28 -10.12
C ILE A 93 7.47 6.50 -10.32
N GLY A 94 6.46 6.68 -9.44
CA GLY A 94 5.15 6.09 -9.64
C GLY A 94 4.50 6.50 -10.97
N GLY A 95 4.61 7.78 -11.35
CA GLY A 95 4.16 8.28 -12.66
C GLY A 95 4.92 7.64 -13.83
N MET A 96 6.23 7.51 -13.73
CA MET A 96 7.05 6.82 -14.74
C MET A 96 6.66 5.34 -14.88
N LEU A 97 6.35 4.67 -13.78
CA LEU A 97 5.87 3.29 -13.80
C LEU A 97 4.50 3.15 -14.48
N CYS A 98 3.56 4.11 -14.27
CA CYS A 98 2.30 4.12 -15.01
C CYS A 98 2.51 4.14 -16.53
N PHE A 99 3.53 4.86 -16.98
CA PHE A 99 3.91 4.94 -18.38
C PHE A 99 4.58 3.64 -18.87
N LEU A 100 5.48 3.07 -18.08
CA LEU A 100 6.20 1.84 -18.43
C LEU A 100 5.27 0.61 -18.47
N LEU A 101 4.22 0.57 -17.63
CA LEU A 101 3.25 -0.54 -17.56
C LEU A 101 2.16 -0.43 -18.65
N SER A 102 2.54 -0.25 -19.89
CA SER A 102 1.66 0.04 -21.03
C SER A 102 1.10 -1.19 -21.76
N ASP A 103 1.59 -2.39 -21.44
CA ASP A 103 1.16 -3.63 -22.09
C ASP A 103 1.00 -4.81 -21.09
N LYS A 104 0.27 -5.85 -21.51
CA LYS A 104 -0.05 -7.02 -20.67
C LYS A 104 1.19 -7.76 -20.15
N LYS A 105 2.25 -7.87 -20.98
CA LYS A 105 3.45 -8.61 -20.61
C LYS A 105 4.17 -7.90 -19.46
N ARG A 106 4.32 -6.57 -19.55
CA ARG A 106 4.95 -5.76 -18.51
C ARG A 106 4.16 -5.79 -17.20
N ILE A 107 2.82 -5.75 -17.28
CA ILE A 107 1.95 -5.89 -16.10
C ILE A 107 2.09 -7.28 -15.46
N ILE A 108 2.15 -8.34 -16.28
CA ILE A 108 2.35 -9.71 -15.78
C ILE A 108 3.71 -9.84 -15.08
N VAL A 109 4.79 -9.35 -15.69
CA VAL A 109 6.14 -9.39 -15.09
C VAL A 109 6.18 -8.61 -13.78
N PHE A 110 5.61 -7.41 -13.77
CA PHE A 110 5.55 -6.57 -12.59
C PHE A 110 4.73 -7.20 -11.45
N GLY A 111 3.56 -7.77 -11.78
CA GLY A 111 2.74 -8.51 -10.83
C GLY A 111 3.44 -9.76 -10.30
N SER A 112 4.10 -10.53 -11.18
CA SER A 112 4.85 -11.72 -10.79
C SER A 112 6.03 -11.39 -9.87
N ALA A 113 6.74 -10.28 -10.11
CA ALA A 113 7.79 -9.80 -9.22
C ALA A 113 7.27 -9.46 -7.81
N ASN A 114 6.09 -8.83 -7.72
CA ASN A 114 5.46 -8.56 -6.42
C ASN A 114 5.04 -9.85 -5.70
N ILE A 115 4.56 -10.86 -6.41
CA ILE A 115 4.21 -12.17 -5.83
C ILE A 115 5.45 -12.90 -5.32
N ILE A 116 6.55 -12.87 -6.07
CA ILE A 116 7.84 -13.47 -5.65
C ILE A 116 8.38 -12.72 -4.43
N ALA A 117 8.34 -11.39 -4.44
CA ALA A 117 8.73 -10.58 -3.28
C ALA A 117 7.89 -10.92 -2.05
N LEU A 118 6.57 -11.05 -2.20
CA LEU A 118 5.67 -11.45 -1.13
C LEU A 118 5.99 -12.85 -0.59
N LEU A 119 6.31 -13.81 -1.46
CA LEU A 119 6.72 -15.14 -1.07
C LEU A 119 8.01 -15.12 -0.23
N ILE A 120 9.01 -14.37 -0.68
CA ILE A 120 10.29 -14.22 0.04
C ILE A 120 10.05 -13.58 1.42
N ILE A 121 9.26 -12.50 1.48
CA ILE A 121 8.94 -11.81 2.74
C ILE A 121 8.21 -12.77 3.70
N ALA A 122 7.23 -13.52 3.19
CA ALA A 122 6.46 -14.45 4.01
C ALA A 122 7.35 -15.57 4.58
N ILE A 123 8.16 -16.22 3.73
CA ILE A 123 9.09 -17.29 4.17
C ILE A 123 10.09 -16.74 5.18
N GLN A 124 10.73 -15.62 4.86
CA GLN A 124 11.73 -15.01 5.75
C GLN A 124 11.14 -14.64 7.10
N TYR A 125 9.94 -14.05 7.11
CA TYR A 125 9.30 -13.62 8.35
C TYR A 125 8.86 -14.81 9.20
N ILE A 126 8.25 -15.85 8.60
CA ILE A 126 7.87 -17.08 9.29
C ILE A 126 9.10 -17.75 9.90
N TYR A 127 10.17 -17.94 9.12
CA TYR A 127 11.40 -18.54 9.58
C TYR A 127 12.03 -17.77 10.76
N ALA A 128 12.16 -16.45 10.63
CA ALA A 128 12.71 -15.61 11.67
C ALA A 128 11.87 -15.63 12.95
N SER A 129 10.53 -15.59 12.83
CA SER A 129 9.61 -15.66 13.97
C SER A 129 9.64 -17.02 14.68
N MET A 130 9.82 -18.11 13.93
CA MET A 130 9.94 -19.47 14.50
C MET A 130 11.23 -19.62 15.31
N ILE A 131 12.37 -19.14 14.80
CA ILE A 131 13.66 -19.20 15.50
C ILE A 131 13.65 -18.36 16.78
N ASN A 132 13.12 -17.12 16.69
CA ASN A 132 13.16 -16.20 17.81
C ASN A 132 11.94 -16.34 18.75
N MET A 133 11.07 -17.32 18.50
CA MET A 133 9.85 -17.58 19.28
C MET A 133 8.98 -16.33 19.52
N GLY A 134 8.86 -15.46 18.49
CA GLY A 134 8.06 -14.25 18.64
C GLY A 134 8.18 -13.23 17.52
N ARG A 135 7.80 -12.03 17.87
CA ARG A 135 7.75 -10.86 16.99
C ARG A 135 9.16 -10.37 16.64
N VAL A 136 9.49 -10.35 15.36
CA VAL A 136 10.81 -9.94 14.85
C VAL A 136 10.70 -8.80 13.83
N PRO A 137 11.75 -7.99 13.65
CA PRO A 137 11.81 -7.09 12.51
C PRO A 137 11.97 -7.89 11.20
N GLY A 138 11.36 -7.39 10.14
CA GLY A 138 11.55 -7.92 8.78
C GLY A 138 12.52 -7.07 7.95
N LEU A 139 12.57 -7.33 6.64
CA LEU A 139 13.49 -6.67 5.70
C LEU A 139 13.31 -5.14 5.65
N ILE A 140 12.09 -4.64 5.78
CA ILE A 140 11.80 -3.20 5.69
C ILE A 140 11.72 -2.49 7.03
N GLY A 141 11.73 -3.20 8.14
CA GLY A 141 11.66 -2.63 9.48
C GLY A 141 10.86 -3.46 10.45
N GLY A 142 10.23 -2.82 11.44
CA GLY A 142 9.47 -3.50 12.50
C GLY A 142 8.29 -4.32 11.99
N PRO A 143 7.75 -5.22 12.83
CA PRO A 143 6.70 -6.17 12.45
C PRO A 143 5.42 -5.50 11.93
N ASN A 144 5.05 -4.31 12.41
CA ASN A 144 3.91 -3.57 11.87
C ASN A 144 4.11 -3.18 10.40
N LEU A 145 5.32 -2.75 10.02
CA LEU A 145 5.64 -2.40 8.64
C LEU A 145 5.57 -3.62 7.72
N VAL A 146 6.06 -4.77 8.20
CA VAL A 146 5.95 -6.05 7.48
C VAL A 146 4.49 -6.46 7.31
N GLY A 147 3.67 -6.33 8.36
CA GLY A 147 2.23 -6.61 8.29
C GLY A 147 1.52 -5.77 7.23
N VAL A 148 1.79 -4.46 7.19
CA VAL A 148 1.24 -3.56 6.17
C VAL A 148 1.77 -3.90 4.76
N GLN A 149 3.06 -4.24 4.63
CA GLN A 149 3.64 -4.67 3.35
C GLN A 149 2.95 -5.92 2.80
N ILE A 150 2.81 -6.96 3.61
CA ILE A 150 2.09 -8.19 3.24
C ILE A 150 0.65 -7.88 2.84
N LEU A 151 -0.06 -7.07 3.65
CA LEU A 151 -1.45 -6.67 3.40
C LEU A 151 -1.62 -6.00 2.03
N MET A 152 -0.69 -5.12 1.64
CA MET A 152 -0.73 -4.44 0.35
C MET A 152 -0.47 -5.37 -0.85
N LEU A 153 0.41 -6.36 -0.70
CA LEU A 153 0.82 -7.24 -1.80
C LEU A 153 -0.15 -8.41 -2.03
N MET A 154 -0.85 -8.89 -0.99
CA MET A 154 -1.77 -10.04 -1.07
C MET A 154 -2.83 -9.94 -2.18
N PRO A 155 -3.50 -8.80 -2.44
CA PRO A 155 -4.51 -8.69 -3.49
C PRO A 155 -3.99 -8.97 -4.91
N ILE A 156 -2.68 -8.76 -5.16
CA ILE A 156 -2.05 -9.06 -6.46
C ILE A 156 -2.10 -10.55 -6.77
N CYS A 157 -1.95 -11.42 -5.77
CA CYS A 157 -2.07 -12.88 -5.94
C CYS A 157 -3.44 -13.28 -6.50
N LEU A 158 -4.51 -12.58 -6.06
CA LEU A 158 -5.87 -12.86 -6.48
C LEU A 158 -6.12 -12.45 -7.94
N VAL A 159 -5.56 -11.29 -8.36
CA VAL A 159 -5.58 -10.86 -9.76
C VAL A 159 -4.78 -11.82 -10.63
N ALA A 160 -3.56 -12.15 -10.24
CA ALA A 160 -2.67 -13.03 -10.98
C ALA A 160 -3.29 -14.42 -11.18
N ARG A 161 -3.90 -14.99 -10.13
CA ARG A 161 -4.60 -16.26 -10.20
C ARG A 161 -5.65 -16.30 -11.31
N ARG A 162 -6.35 -15.22 -11.56
CA ARG A 162 -7.48 -15.18 -12.50
C ARG A 162 -7.07 -14.78 -13.92
N TYR A 163 -6.12 -13.85 -14.05
CA TYR A 163 -5.88 -13.18 -15.34
C TYR A 163 -4.48 -13.39 -15.91
N PHE A 164 -3.49 -13.77 -15.07
CA PHE A 164 -2.11 -13.88 -15.54
C PHE A 164 -1.69 -15.31 -15.85
N THR A 165 -2.53 -16.29 -15.52
CA THR A 165 -2.15 -17.69 -15.66
C THR A 165 -3.21 -18.47 -16.43
N ASN A 166 -2.82 -18.95 -17.61
CA ASN A 166 -3.57 -19.96 -18.34
C ASN A 166 -3.29 -21.38 -17.78
N PHE A 167 -2.33 -21.50 -16.86
CA PHE A 167 -1.89 -22.78 -16.29
C PHE A 167 -2.47 -22.99 -14.91
N LYS A 168 -3.17 -24.12 -14.71
CA LYS A 168 -3.77 -24.51 -13.43
C LYS A 168 -2.75 -24.52 -12.28
N TYR A 169 -1.53 -25.00 -12.53
CA TYR A 169 -0.46 -25.06 -11.53
C TYR A 169 -0.05 -23.68 -11.00
N LEU A 170 0.10 -22.70 -11.87
CA LEU A 170 0.44 -21.32 -11.46
C LEU A 170 -0.70 -20.69 -10.66
N SER A 171 -1.96 -20.99 -10.99
CA SER A 171 -3.11 -20.55 -10.21
C SER A 171 -3.09 -21.14 -8.78
N ILE A 172 -2.72 -22.42 -8.64
CA ILE A 172 -2.57 -23.09 -7.35
C ILE A 172 -1.39 -22.48 -6.57
N LEU A 173 -0.26 -22.24 -7.24
CA LEU A 173 0.91 -21.60 -6.62
C LEU A 173 0.57 -20.22 -6.07
N ASN A 174 -0.11 -19.39 -6.84
CA ASN A 174 -0.55 -18.05 -6.38
C ASN A 174 -1.48 -18.11 -5.17
N LEU A 175 -2.34 -19.14 -5.10
CA LEU A 175 -3.15 -19.38 -3.92
C LEU A 175 -2.29 -19.80 -2.73
N GLY A 176 -1.29 -20.66 -2.94
CA GLY A 176 -0.34 -21.05 -1.91
C GLY A 176 0.43 -19.87 -1.33
N VAL A 177 0.92 -18.95 -2.20
CA VAL A 177 1.59 -17.71 -1.77
C VAL A 177 0.63 -16.83 -0.94
N PHE A 178 -0.61 -16.66 -1.40
CA PHE A 178 -1.62 -15.89 -0.65
C PHE A 178 -1.86 -16.47 0.75
N LEU A 179 -2.02 -17.79 0.87
CA LEU A 179 -2.23 -18.48 2.15
C LEU A 179 -1.01 -18.36 3.07
N LEU A 180 0.19 -18.62 2.53
CA LEU A 180 1.44 -18.50 3.29
C LEU A 180 1.64 -17.07 3.81
N SER A 181 1.30 -16.08 2.98
CA SER A 181 1.35 -14.66 3.38
C SER A 181 0.35 -14.33 4.49
N GLY A 182 -0.82 -14.99 4.49
CA GLY A 182 -1.77 -14.90 5.60
C GLY A 182 -1.20 -15.41 6.92
N VAL A 183 -0.45 -16.53 6.89
CA VAL A 183 0.29 -17.04 8.06
C VAL A 183 1.30 -16.02 8.55
N ALA A 184 2.15 -15.53 7.64
CA ALA A 184 3.16 -14.52 7.98
C ALA A 184 2.51 -13.25 8.58
N LEU A 185 1.38 -12.80 8.02
CA LEU A 185 0.62 -11.66 8.53
C LEU A 185 0.13 -11.89 9.96
N LEU A 186 -0.38 -13.08 10.27
CA LEU A 186 -0.80 -13.43 11.64
C LEU A 186 0.41 -13.41 12.60
N MET A 187 1.54 -13.95 12.19
CA MET A 187 2.76 -13.97 13.00
C MET A 187 3.37 -12.57 13.21
N THR A 188 3.02 -11.55 12.41
CA THR A 188 3.46 -10.17 12.69
C THR A 188 2.83 -9.59 13.94
N GLU A 189 1.71 -10.14 14.39
CA GLU A 189 0.90 -9.61 15.48
C GLU A 189 0.53 -8.12 15.30
N SER A 190 0.47 -7.66 14.06
CA SER A 190 0.09 -6.30 13.70
C SER A 190 -1.43 -6.15 13.75
N ARG A 191 -1.95 -5.58 14.84
CA ARG A 191 -3.40 -5.39 15.04
C ARG A 191 -4.04 -4.57 13.91
N GLY A 192 -3.36 -3.50 13.46
CA GLY A 192 -3.82 -2.68 12.33
C GLY A 192 -3.97 -3.48 11.05
N SER A 193 -2.99 -4.33 10.73
CA SER A 193 -3.02 -5.17 9.52
C SER A 193 -4.09 -6.28 9.63
N TRP A 194 -4.31 -6.86 10.80
CA TRP A 194 -5.38 -7.85 11.03
C TRP A 194 -6.76 -7.23 10.86
N LEU A 195 -6.97 -6.05 11.46
CA LEU A 195 -8.22 -5.30 11.31
C LEU A 195 -8.43 -4.90 9.85
N GLY A 196 -7.39 -4.40 9.18
CA GLY A 196 -7.44 -4.03 7.77
C GLY A 196 -7.87 -5.20 6.87
N LEU A 197 -7.27 -6.37 7.05
CA LEU A 197 -7.63 -7.57 6.29
C LEU A 197 -9.06 -8.06 6.64
N GLY A 198 -9.38 -8.19 7.93
CA GLY A 198 -10.65 -8.74 8.41
C GLY A 198 -11.84 -7.89 7.99
N LEU A 199 -11.82 -6.58 8.26
CA LEU A 199 -12.90 -5.68 7.88
C LEU A 199 -13.04 -5.52 6.36
N ALA A 200 -11.92 -5.48 5.62
CA ALA A 200 -11.97 -5.44 4.17
C ALA A 200 -12.60 -6.70 3.57
N LEU A 201 -12.32 -7.88 4.13
CA LEU A 201 -12.96 -9.14 3.74
C LEU A 201 -14.47 -9.13 4.03
N ILE A 202 -14.88 -8.65 5.21
CA ILE A 202 -16.30 -8.52 5.58
C ILE A 202 -17.01 -7.57 4.61
N ILE A 203 -16.45 -6.39 4.35
CA ILE A 203 -17.05 -5.40 3.44
C ILE A 203 -17.10 -5.95 2.02
N ALA A 204 -16.03 -6.60 1.54
CA ALA A 204 -16.02 -7.25 0.23
C ALA A 204 -17.10 -8.34 0.12
N PHE A 205 -17.34 -9.09 1.19
CA PHE A 205 -18.44 -10.08 1.27
C PHE A 205 -19.81 -9.41 1.17
N LEU A 206 -20.04 -8.35 1.93
CA LEU A 206 -21.33 -7.62 1.95
C LEU A 206 -21.65 -6.96 0.59
N VAL A 207 -20.64 -6.38 -0.06
CA VAL A 207 -20.82 -5.68 -1.34
C VAL A 207 -21.05 -6.62 -2.51
N ASN A 208 -20.42 -7.81 -2.51
CA ASN A 208 -20.54 -8.74 -3.64
C ASN A 208 -21.77 -9.66 -3.60
N GLY A 209 -22.55 -9.68 -2.51
CA GLY A 209 -23.83 -10.40 -2.40
C GLY A 209 -23.77 -11.93 -2.53
N ARG A 210 -24.93 -12.55 -2.78
CA ARG A 210 -25.17 -14.02 -2.79
C ARG A 210 -24.29 -14.90 -3.69
N PRO A 211 -23.72 -14.45 -4.84
CA PRO A 211 -22.79 -15.32 -5.62
C PRO A 211 -21.59 -15.78 -4.81
N TYR A 212 -21.25 -15.08 -3.73
CA TYR A 212 -20.14 -15.43 -2.84
C TYR A 212 -20.41 -16.65 -1.95
N LEU A 213 -21.67 -16.99 -1.66
CA LEU A 213 -22.01 -18.19 -0.88
C LEU A 213 -21.65 -19.49 -1.62
N LEU A 214 -21.77 -19.52 -2.96
CA LEU A 214 -21.26 -20.62 -3.79
C LEU A 214 -19.73 -20.62 -3.84
N THR A 215 -19.12 -19.47 -3.67
CA THR A 215 -17.68 -19.29 -3.56
C THR A 215 -17.16 -19.68 -2.17
N VAL A 216 -17.98 -19.63 -1.11
CA VAL A 216 -17.62 -20.13 0.25
C VAL A 216 -17.29 -21.63 0.20
N LYS A 217 -17.99 -22.43 -0.61
CA LYS A 217 -17.62 -23.83 -0.85
C LYS A 217 -16.24 -23.98 -1.52
N ARG A 218 -15.84 -23.01 -2.32
CA ARG A 218 -14.50 -22.92 -2.96
C ARG A 218 -13.43 -22.36 -2.01
N TYR A 219 -13.82 -21.51 -1.07
CA TYR A 219 -12.96 -20.90 -0.05
C TYR A 219 -13.04 -21.62 1.31
N SER A 220 -13.86 -22.67 1.44
CA SER A 220 -13.91 -23.48 2.67
C SER A 220 -12.52 -24.00 3.08
N ILE A 221 -11.68 -24.34 2.10
CA ILE A 221 -10.28 -24.73 2.32
C ILE A 221 -9.48 -23.54 2.91
N ILE A 222 -9.69 -22.32 2.43
CA ILE A 222 -9.02 -21.11 2.91
C ILE A 222 -9.48 -20.78 4.32
N ILE A 223 -10.79 -20.85 4.56
CA ILE A 223 -11.40 -20.62 5.88
C ILE A 223 -10.93 -21.71 6.86
N MET A 224 -10.95 -22.97 6.44
CA MET A 224 -10.46 -24.07 7.25
C MET A 224 -8.96 -23.95 7.56
N TYR A 225 -8.14 -23.53 6.60
CA TYR A 225 -6.72 -23.27 6.78
C TYR A 225 -6.48 -22.08 7.71
N ALA A 226 -7.22 -20.98 7.54
CA ALA A 226 -7.17 -19.85 8.47
C ALA A 226 -7.58 -20.27 9.90
N LEU A 227 -8.61 -21.10 10.05
CA LEU A 227 -9.03 -21.67 11.34
C LEU A 227 -7.94 -22.58 11.94
N ILE A 228 -7.31 -23.43 11.15
CA ILE A 228 -6.18 -24.29 11.61
C ILE A 228 -5.03 -23.44 12.10
N ILE A 229 -4.69 -22.35 11.39
CA ILE A 229 -3.63 -21.43 11.82
C ILE A 229 -4.02 -20.68 13.09
N ILE A 230 -5.25 -20.20 13.18
CA ILE A 230 -5.78 -19.53 14.39
C ILE A 230 -5.74 -20.50 15.58
N ILE A 231 -6.14 -21.75 15.39
CA ILE A 231 -6.13 -22.78 16.43
C ILE A 231 -4.67 -23.17 16.77
N GLY A 232 -3.81 -23.38 15.76
CA GLY A 232 -2.40 -23.75 15.96
C GLY A 232 -1.56 -22.65 16.61
N ASN A 233 -1.95 -21.38 16.45
CA ASN A 233 -1.33 -20.24 17.11
C ASN A 233 -2.22 -19.65 18.22
N SER A 234 -3.21 -20.41 18.71
CA SER A 234 -4.17 -19.92 19.72
C SER A 234 -3.47 -19.38 20.97
N ASN A 235 -2.42 -20.02 21.45
CA ASN A 235 -1.66 -19.56 22.61
C ASN A 235 -0.97 -18.21 22.34
N CYS A 236 -0.44 -17.97 21.14
CA CYS A 236 0.16 -16.71 20.75
C CYS A 236 -0.93 -15.62 20.58
N ILE A 237 -2.05 -15.96 19.96
CA ILE A 237 -3.19 -15.05 19.77
C ILE A 237 -3.85 -14.74 21.11
N ILE A 238 -4.09 -15.74 21.95
CA ILE A 238 -4.69 -15.58 23.29
C ILE A 238 -3.72 -14.79 24.19
N SER A 239 -2.43 -15.09 24.18
CA SER A 239 -1.41 -14.31 24.90
C SER A 239 -1.43 -12.86 24.42
N ARG A 240 -1.55 -12.60 23.12
CA ARG A 240 -1.63 -11.24 22.56
C ARG A 240 -2.93 -10.53 22.92
N ILE A 241 -4.06 -11.23 22.92
CA ILE A 241 -5.35 -10.72 23.39
C ILE A 241 -5.26 -10.44 24.89
N ASN A 242 -4.74 -11.36 25.70
CA ASN A 242 -4.56 -11.19 27.13
C ASN A 242 -3.56 -10.06 27.45
N HIS A 243 -2.44 -9.97 26.73
CA HIS A 243 -1.54 -8.81 26.80
C HIS A 243 -2.25 -7.52 26.37
N THR A 244 -3.17 -7.59 25.43
CA THR A 244 -3.97 -6.43 25.03
C THR A 244 -4.97 -6.07 26.12
N VAL A 245 -5.65 -7.01 26.72
CA VAL A 245 -6.63 -6.77 27.80
C VAL A 245 -5.94 -6.33 29.09
N ASN A 246 -4.82 -6.94 29.48
CA ASN A 246 -4.13 -6.66 30.75
C ASN A 246 -3.12 -5.49 30.68
N TYR A 247 -2.58 -5.17 29.49
CA TYR A 247 -1.70 -4.01 29.24
C TYR A 247 -2.44 -2.80 28.65
N THR A 248 -3.75 -2.92 28.44
CA THR A 248 -4.55 -1.94 27.71
C THR A 248 -4.62 -0.59 28.38
N GLU A 249 -4.51 -0.51 29.68
CA GLU A 249 -4.61 0.79 30.34
C GLU A 249 -3.45 1.70 29.92
N ASN A 250 -2.20 1.27 29.99
CA ASN A 250 -1.06 2.14 29.69
C ASN A 250 -0.86 2.41 28.20
N TYR A 251 -0.84 1.37 27.36
CA TYR A 251 -0.54 1.53 25.91
C TYR A 251 -1.65 2.21 25.12
N THR A 252 -2.90 1.96 25.47
CA THR A 252 -4.07 2.58 24.82
C THR A 252 -4.19 4.03 25.25
N VAL A 253 -3.93 4.31 26.52
CA VAL A 253 -3.93 5.66 27.10
C VAL A 253 -2.80 6.50 26.48
N GLU A 254 -1.58 5.97 26.33
CA GLU A 254 -0.48 6.68 25.68
C GLU A 254 -0.82 7.02 24.22
N ARG A 255 -1.44 6.11 23.46
CA ARG A 255 -1.92 6.41 22.12
C ARG A 255 -2.96 7.54 22.09
N ILE A 256 -3.89 7.56 23.04
CA ILE A 256 -4.88 8.64 23.15
C ILE A 256 -4.15 9.97 23.40
N TYR A 257 -3.14 10.00 24.27
CA TYR A 257 -2.34 11.19 24.51
C TYR A 257 -1.60 11.67 23.26
N ILE A 258 -1.00 10.74 22.49
CA ILE A 258 -0.34 11.09 21.22
C ILE A 258 -1.34 11.66 20.21
N LEU A 259 -2.54 11.05 20.09
CA LEU A 259 -3.60 11.55 19.21
C LEU A 259 -4.07 12.96 19.64
N GLN A 260 -4.24 13.18 20.93
CA GLN A 260 -4.64 14.47 21.49
C GLN A 260 -3.58 15.55 21.28
N SER A 261 -2.30 15.22 21.51
CA SER A 261 -1.17 16.10 21.21
C SER A 261 -1.11 16.47 19.72
N SER A 262 -1.31 15.49 18.82
CA SER A 262 -1.35 15.72 17.38
C SER A 262 -2.52 16.61 16.96
N LEU A 263 -3.67 16.46 17.60
CA LEU A 263 -4.82 17.32 17.38
C LEU A 263 -4.56 18.76 17.86
N ASN A 264 -3.83 18.94 18.96
CA ASN A 264 -3.42 20.26 19.44
C ASN A 264 -2.41 20.91 18.47
N MET A 265 -1.42 20.15 17.97
CA MET A 265 -0.52 20.63 16.90
C MET A 265 -1.29 21.13 15.69
N PHE A 266 -2.31 20.38 15.25
CA PHE A 266 -3.18 20.79 14.15
C PHE A 266 -3.97 22.06 14.48
N LYS A 267 -4.58 22.15 15.67
CA LYS A 267 -5.38 23.34 16.06
C LYS A 267 -4.56 24.63 16.09
N ASP A 268 -3.30 24.54 16.50
CA ASP A 268 -2.40 25.70 16.55
C ASP A 268 -1.84 26.05 15.16
N ASN A 269 -1.87 25.10 14.21
CA ASN A 269 -1.29 25.24 12.87
C ASN A 269 -2.27 24.77 11.79
N VAL A 270 -3.51 25.26 11.78
CA VAL A 270 -4.62 24.71 10.97
C VAL A 270 -4.32 24.70 9.47
N TRP A 271 -3.68 25.72 8.92
CA TRP A 271 -3.52 25.84 7.47
C TRP A 271 -2.37 25.02 6.90
N SER A 272 -1.19 25.13 7.47
CA SER A 272 0.05 24.53 6.93
C SER A 272 0.61 23.37 7.77
N GLY A 273 0.03 23.11 8.95
CA GLY A 273 0.59 22.15 9.91
C GLY A 273 1.91 22.61 10.50
N ILE A 274 2.57 21.72 11.23
CA ILE A 274 3.86 21.96 11.89
C ILE A 274 5.07 21.83 10.93
N GLY A 275 4.88 21.37 9.70
CA GLY A 275 5.91 20.96 8.74
C GLY A 275 6.01 19.44 8.59
N ILE A 276 6.58 18.98 7.46
CA ILE A 276 6.67 17.57 7.11
C ILE A 276 7.99 16.95 7.57
N GLY A 277 7.90 15.94 8.41
CA GLY A 277 9.09 15.18 8.86
C GLY A 277 9.00 14.70 10.29
N GLY A 278 9.35 13.46 10.51
CA GLY A 278 9.23 12.82 11.82
C GLY A 278 10.11 13.42 12.91
N GLU A 279 11.23 14.05 12.57
CA GLU A 279 12.11 14.70 13.55
C GLU A 279 11.43 15.95 14.13
N ARG A 280 10.84 16.79 13.26
CA ARG A 280 10.12 17.99 13.70
C ARG A 280 8.90 17.65 14.54
N PHE A 281 8.13 16.61 14.15
CA PHE A 281 7.02 16.11 14.95
C PHE A 281 7.49 15.69 16.33
N ARG A 282 8.59 14.91 16.39
CA ARG A 282 9.19 14.43 17.65
C ARG A 282 9.63 15.57 18.56
N GLU A 283 10.35 16.53 18.01
CA GLU A 283 10.84 17.69 18.77
C GLU A 283 9.69 18.52 19.37
N LEU A 284 8.68 18.84 18.57
CA LEU A 284 7.52 19.58 19.05
C LEU A 284 6.67 18.78 20.01
N TYR A 285 6.53 17.45 19.77
CA TYR A 285 5.83 16.57 20.71
C TYR A 285 6.50 16.60 22.08
N ASP A 286 7.81 16.35 22.15
CA ASP A 286 8.53 16.26 23.43
C ASP A 286 8.63 17.60 24.18
N ASN A 287 8.77 18.71 23.47
CA ASN A 287 9.05 20.03 24.10
C ASN A 287 7.81 20.88 24.32
N GLN A 288 6.74 20.71 23.55
CA GLN A 288 5.61 21.65 23.57
C GLN A 288 4.23 20.97 23.74
N TYR A 289 3.99 19.85 23.06
CA TYR A 289 2.65 19.26 22.95
C TYR A 289 2.44 18.00 23.76
N MET A 290 3.49 17.43 24.37
CA MET A 290 3.37 16.26 25.23
C MET A 290 2.50 16.56 26.43
N LEU A 291 1.43 15.78 26.61
CA LEU A 291 0.56 15.93 27.77
C LEU A 291 1.30 15.53 29.06
N SER A 292 1.04 16.21 30.17
CA SER A 292 1.71 15.96 31.47
C SER A 292 1.51 14.54 31.99
N ALA A 293 0.44 13.87 31.57
CA ALA A 293 0.14 12.48 31.91
C ALA A 293 0.82 11.46 30.98
N ALA A 294 1.34 11.87 29.81
CA ALA A 294 2.02 11.00 28.88
C ALA A 294 3.42 10.62 29.37
N LYS A 295 3.82 9.38 29.10
CA LYS A 295 5.13 8.84 29.52
C LYS A 295 6.04 8.57 28.34
N GLU A 296 5.46 8.24 27.15
CA GLU A 296 6.24 7.93 25.96
C GLU A 296 6.79 9.20 25.33
N LYS A 297 8.10 9.20 25.06
CA LYS A 297 8.86 10.29 24.42
C LYS A 297 9.39 9.85 23.06
N HIS A 298 9.87 10.83 22.31
CA HIS A 298 10.52 10.62 21.01
C HIS A 298 9.63 9.98 19.96
N ILE A 299 8.33 10.26 20.04
CA ILE A 299 7.32 9.76 19.10
C ILE A 299 7.44 10.50 17.76
N PRO A 300 7.71 9.81 16.63
CA PRO A 300 7.94 10.47 15.35
C PRO A 300 6.66 10.73 14.53
N HIS A 301 5.52 10.23 14.96
CA HIS A 301 4.25 10.36 14.20
C HIS A 301 3.04 9.90 15.04
N PRO A 302 1.80 10.34 14.73
CA PRO A 302 0.62 10.16 15.58
C PRO A 302 -0.01 8.77 15.60
N HIS A 303 0.51 7.76 14.90
CA HIS A 303 -0.10 6.43 14.75
C HIS A 303 -1.54 6.45 14.18
N ASN A 304 -1.88 7.48 13.42
CA ASN A 304 -3.15 7.63 12.70
C ASN A 304 -2.91 8.46 11.43
N LEU A 305 -3.30 7.92 10.28
CA LEU A 305 -3.02 8.51 8.98
C LEU A 305 -3.67 9.89 8.78
N LEU A 306 -4.90 10.09 9.30
CA LEU A 306 -5.59 11.36 9.14
C LEU A 306 -4.90 12.44 9.98
N LEU A 307 -4.63 12.15 11.25
CA LEU A 307 -3.93 13.07 12.14
C LEU A 307 -2.48 13.31 11.69
N PHE A 308 -1.84 12.34 11.05
CA PHE A 308 -0.52 12.51 10.45
C PHE A 308 -0.53 13.66 9.44
N TYR A 309 -1.45 13.62 8.46
CA TYR A 309 -1.53 14.70 7.47
C TYR A 309 -2.05 16.01 8.07
N LEU A 310 -3.04 15.96 8.96
CA LEU A 310 -3.57 17.16 9.60
C LEU A 310 -2.52 17.87 10.46
N SER A 311 -1.76 17.15 11.28
CA SER A 311 -0.73 17.76 12.14
C SER A 311 0.47 18.26 11.33
N GLU A 312 0.99 17.47 10.38
CA GLU A 312 2.19 17.84 9.64
C GLU A 312 1.94 18.84 8.52
N THR A 313 0.80 18.74 7.80
CA THR A 313 0.55 19.54 6.59
C THR A 313 -0.68 20.44 6.68
N GLY A 314 -1.37 20.45 7.82
CA GLY A 314 -2.59 21.21 8.00
C GLY A 314 -3.71 20.77 7.05
N ILE A 315 -4.74 21.64 6.95
CA ILE A 315 -5.89 21.39 6.10
C ILE A 315 -5.51 21.38 4.60
N LEU A 316 -4.51 22.18 4.20
CA LEU A 316 -4.09 22.26 2.80
C LEU A 316 -3.51 20.94 2.31
N GLY A 317 -2.50 20.40 3.01
CA GLY A 317 -1.91 19.11 2.62
C GLY A 317 -2.85 17.94 2.83
N PHE A 318 -3.70 17.99 3.89
CA PHE A 318 -4.74 16.98 4.12
C PHE A 318 -5.74 16.90 2.97
N VAL A 319 -6.23 18.04 2.47
CA VAL A 319 -7.15 18.07 1.30
C VAL A 319 -6.46 17.49 0.06
N GLY A 320 -5.20 17.81 -0.17
CA GLY A 320 -4.42 17.21 -1.26
C GLY A 320 -4.31 15.69 -1.13
N PHE A 321 -3.95 15.21 0.05
CA PHE A 321 -3.89 13.77 0.35
C PHE A 321 -5.26 13.10 0.17
N PHE A 322 -6.32 13.72 0.68
CA PHE A 322 -7.68 13.19 0.57
C PHE A 322 -8.11 13.05 -0.90
N ILE A 323 -7.83 14.05 -1.74
CA ILE A 323 -8.10 13.99 -3.18
C ILE A 323 -7.28 12.85 -3.82
N PHE A 324 -5.97 12.78 -3.53
CA PHE A 324 -5.10 11.74 -4.08
C PHE A 324 -5.60 10.32 -3.72
N PHE A 325 -6.05 10.12 -2.49
CA PHE A 325 -6.53 8.83 -2.02
C PHE A 325 -7.94 8.50 -2.53
N MET A 326 -8.86 9.47 -2.46
CA MET A 326 -10.27 9.26 -2.80
C MET A 326 -10.52 9.10 -4.31
N CYS A 327 -9.73 9.74 -5.18
CA CYS A 327 -9.92 9.60 -6.62
C CYS A 327 -9.82 8.15 -7.12
N PRO A 328 -8.75 7.39 -6.87
CA PRO A 328 -8.69 5.98 -7.25
C PRO A 328 -9.71 5.13 -6.48
N PHE A 329 -9.96 5.41 -5.20
CA PHE A 329 -10.90 4.67 -4.37
C PHE A 329 -12.33 4.74 -4.94
N LEU A 330 -12.85 5.96 -5.18
CA LEU A 330 -14.19 6.16 -5.76
C LEU A 330 -14.27 5.64 -7.20
N TYR A 331 -13.19 5.76 -7.96
CA TYR A 331 -13.16 5.24 -9.33
C TYR A 331 -13.28 3.71 -9.35
N PHE A 332 -12.59 2.99 -8.48
CA PHE A 332 -12.68 1.55 -8.40
C PHE A 332 -14.04 1.09 -7.85
N ILE A 333 -14.62 1.76 -6.84
CA ILE A 333 -15.99 1.48 -6.37
C ILE A 333 -16.98 1.54 -7.53
N LYS A 334 -16.94 2.61 -8.33
CA LYS A 334 -17.87 2.80 -9.46
C LYS A 334 -17.75 1.71 -10.52
N ASN A 335 -16.57 1.10 -10.67
CA ASN A 335 -16.29 0.13 -11.74
C ASN A 335 -16.22 -1.33 -11.27
N MET A 336 -16.48 -1.63 -9.99
CA MET A 336 -16.32 -2.98 -9.45
C MET A 336 -17.56 -3.87 -9.58
N LEU A 337 -18.73 -3.32 -9.97
CA LEU A 337 -20.02 -4.02 -10.02
C LEU A 337 -20.26 -4.76 -11.35
N GLY A 338 -19.24 -5.40 -11.93
CA GLY A 338 -19.36 -6.15 -13.16
C GLY A 338 -18.65 -7.50 -13.06
N GLU A 339 -18.77 -8.31 -14.09
CA GLU A 339 -18.05 -9.58 -14.24
C GLU A 339 -16.87 -9.48 -15.22
N GLU A 340 -16.75 -8.37 -15.96
CA GLU A 340 -15.69 -8.09 -16.88
C GLU A 340 -14.32 -8.08 -16.17
N ALA A 341 -13.26 -8.38 -16.94
CA ALA A 341 -11.91 -8.48 -16.40
C ALA A 341 -11.47 -7.21 -15.67
N PHE A 342 -11.77 -6.02 -16.20
CA PHE A 342 -11.43 -4.75 -15.56
C PHE A 342 -12.24 -4.52 -14.28
N SER A 343 -13.51 -4.95 -14.21
CA SER A 343 -14.36 -4.83 -13.01
C SER A 343 -13.84 -5.71 -11.87
N VAL A 344 -13.36 -6.90 -12.18
CA VAL A 344 -12.73 -7.78 -11.19
C VAL A 344 -11.40 -7.21 -10.71
N ILE A 345 -10.60 -6.59 -11.59
CA ILE A 345 -9.38 -5.87 -11.17
C ILE A 345 -9.75 -4.71 -10.24
N ALA A 346 -10.83 -3.96 -10.56
CA ALA A 346 -11.34 -2.89 -9.70
C ALA A 346 -11.76 -3.40 -8.30
N LYS A 347 -12.37 -4.59 -8.19
CA LYS A 347 -12.71 -5.23 -6.91
C LYS A 347 -11.46 -5.45 -6.04
N TYR A 348 -10.40 -6.00 -6.61
CA TYR A 348 -9.17 -6.25 -5.87
C TYR A 348 -8.38 -4.97 -5.55
N ALA A 349 -8.44 -3.98 -6.44
CA ALA A 349 -7.90 -2.65 -6.18
C ALA A 349 -8.64 -1.94 -5.03
N PHE A 350 -9.97 -2.02 -5.01
CA PHE A 350 -10.78 -1.52 -3.91
C PHE A 350 -10.45 -2.23 -2.59
N PHE A 351 -10.32 -3.57 -2.63
CA PHE A 351 -9.92 -4.36 -1.46
C PHE A 351 -8.54 -3.93 -0.93
N PHE A 352 -7.57 -3.72 -1.83
CA PHE A 352 -6.24 -3.19 -1.47
C PHE A 352 -6.35 -1.84 -0.75
N LEU A 353 -7.05 -0.87 -1.35
CA LEU A 353 -7.18 0.48 -0.80
C LEU A 353 -7.93 0.49 0.54
N LEU A 354 -8.99 -0.29 0.64
CA LEU A 354 -9.81 -0.39 1.84
C LEU A 354 -9.03 -1.02 3.00
N SER A 355 -8.38 -2.16 2.76
CA SER A 355 -7.58 -2.84 3.79
C SER A 355 -6.41 -1.98 4.26
N PHE A 356 -5.77 -1.26 3.34
CA PHE A 356 -4.71 -0.32 3.65
C PHE A 356 -5.22 0.82 4.55
N VAL A 357 -6.27 1.54 4.15
CA VAL A 357 -6.82 2.65 4.94
C VAL A 357 -7.22 2.22 6.35
N ILE A 358 -7.93 1.11 6.48
CA ILE A 358 -8.34 0.60 7.79
C ILE A 358 -7.11 0.33 8.66
N SER A 359 -6.07 -0.29 8.10
CA SER A 359 -4.83 -0.54 8.85
C SER A 359 -4.14 0.75 9.31
N GLN A 360 -4.20 1.80 8.50
CA GLN A 360 -3.57 3.10 8.78
C GLN A 360 -4.37 3.98 9.76
N MET A 361 -5.60 3.62 10.10
CA MET A 361 -6.33 4.28 11.20
C MET A 361 -5.78 3.92 12.58
N VAL A 362 -5.08 2.80 12.67
CA VAL A 362 -4.49 2.28 13.92
C VAL A 362 -2.97 2.45 13.95
N ASP A 363 -2.37 2.72 12.78
CA ASP A 363 -0.93 2.95 12.61
C ASP A 363 -0.72 3.96 11.47
N SER A 364 0.41 4.67 11.45
CA SER A 364 0.76 5.59 10.36
C SER A 364 2.02 5.11 9.61
N ALA A 365 1.99 3.83 9.19
CA ALA A 365 3.08 3.26 8.41
C ALA A 365 3.37 4.02 7.11
N PHE A 366 2.40 4.78 6.61
CA PHE A 366 2.53 5.66 5.43
C PHE A 366 3.51 6.83 5.65
N ALA A 367 3.78 7.21 6.90
CA ALA A 367 4.87 8.14 7.25
C ALA A 367 6.25 7.64 6.79
N PHE A 368 6.42 6.32 6.65
CA PHE A 368 7.67 5.75 6.19
C PHE A 368 7.73 5.71 4.65
N THR A 369 8.69 6.41 4.08
CA THR A 369 8.94 6.44 2.62
C THR A 369 9.04 5.04 1.98
N LYS A 370 9.48 4.05 2.75
CA LYS A 370 9.55 2.64 2.32
C LYS A 370 8.16 2.09 1.98
N ILE A 371 7.19 2.30 2.87
CA ILE A 371 5.79 1.88 2.69
C ILE A 371 5.12 2.66 1.56
N LEU A 372 5.37 3.98 1.49
CA LEU A 372 4.86 4.81 0.40
C LEU A 372 5.28 4.30 -0.98
N ARG A 373 6.54 3.89 -1.16
CA ARG A 373 7.04 3.32 -2.44
C ARG A 373 6.29 2.05 -2.81
N ILE A 374 6.12 1.14 -1.86
CA ILE A 374 5.39 -0.13 -2.08
C ILE A 374 3.93 0.16 -2.39
N TYR A 375 3.29 1.07 -1.64
CA TYR A 375 1.92 1.50 -1.88
C TYR A 375 1.75 2.04 -3.31
N LEU A 376 2.61 2.96 -3.74
CA LEU A 376 2.56 3.53 -5.08
C LEU A 376 2.78 2.47 -6.17
N ALA A 377 3.72 1.54 -5.98
CA ALA A 377 3.95 0.45 -6.92
C ALA A 377 2.70 -0.45 -7.07
N VAL A 378 2.05 -0.80 -5.96
CA VAL A 378 0.81 -1.60 -5.97
C VAL A 378 -0.35 -0.82 -6.57
N LEU A 379 -0.51 0.46 -6.21
CA LEU A 379 -1.53 1.33 -6.77
C LEU A 379 -1.38 1.46 -8.30
N VAL A 380 -0.16 1.73 -8.76
CA VAL A 380 0.17 1.84 -10.20
C VAL A 380 -0.10 0.53 -10.94
N PHE A 381 0.24 -0.61 -10.34
CA PHE A 381 -0.10 -1.92 -10.90
C PHE A 381 -1.61 -2.06 -11.14
N PHE A 382 -2.44 -1.76 -10.14
CA PHE A 382 -3.90 -1.87 -10.28
C PHE A 382 -4.47 -0.88 -11.29
N ILE A 383 -4.00 0.37 -11.28
CA ILE A 383 -4.46 1.41 -12.22
C ILE A 383 -4.10 1.02 -13.66
N SER A 384 -2.87 0.59 -13.91
CA SER A 384 -2.39 0.22 -15.25
C SER A 384 -3.08 -1.05 -15.76
N ALA A 385 -3.23 -2.07 -14.92
CA ALA A 385 -3.96 -3.28 -15.26
C ALA A 385 -5.42 -2.96 -15.59
N PHE A 386 -6.11 -2.19 -14.75
CA PHE A 386 -7.48 -1.76 -14.98
C PHE A 386 -7.63 -0.99 -16.31
N ALA A 387 -6.78 0.02 -16.54
CA ALA A 387 -6.83 0.86 -17.72
C ALA A 387 -6.63 0.05 -19.02
N LEU A 388 -5.71 -0.91 -19.00
CA LEU A 388 -5.43 -1.78 -20.14
C LEU A 388 -6.62 -2.70 -20.45
N TYR A 389 -7.13 -3.42 -19.47
CA TYR A 389 -8.25 -4.36 -19.68
C TYR A 389 -9.54 -3.65 -20.04
N LYS A 390 -9.77 -2.43 -19.53
CA LYS A 390 -10.92 -1.61 -19.91
C LYS A 390 -10.82 -1.13 -21.37
N ARG A 391 -9.62 -0.72 -21.81
CA ARG A 391 -9.37 -0.33 -23.21
C ARG A 391 -9.65 -1.48 -24.15
N ASP A 392 -9.12 -2.68 -23.84
CA ASP A 392 -9.31 -3.86 -24.70
C ASP A 392 -10.78 -4.29 -24.74
N TYR A 393 -11.53 -4.16 -23.65
CA TYR A 393 -12.97 -4.43 -23.63
C TYR A 393 -13.75 -3.48 -24.52
N VAL A 394 -13.49 -2.17 -24.43
CA VAL A 394 -14.18 -1.14 -25.23
C VAL A 394 -13.88 -1.33 -26.74
N SER A 395 -12.65 -1.69 -27.11
CA SER A 395 -12.31 -1.95 -28.52
C SER A 395 -13.08 -3.15 -29.10
N VAL A 396 -13.22 -4.24 -28.33
CA VAL A 396 -13.97 -5.44 -28.78
C VAL A 396 -15.47 -5.15 -28.88
N GLU A 397 -16.04 -4.30 -28.00
CA GLU A 397 -17.46 -3.92 -28.14
C GLU A 397 -17.70 -2.99 -29.34
N ALA A 398 -16.77 -2.08 -29.62
CA ALA A 398 -16.87 -1.23 -30.81
C ALA A 398 -16.87 -2.04 -32.11
N ASP A 399 -16.00 -3.06 -32.19
CA ASP A 399 -15.92 -3.95 -33.37
C ASP A 399 -17.17 -4.85 -33.58
N LYS A 400 -17.95 -5.12 -32.52
CA LYS A 400 -19.19 -5.89 -32.58
C LYS A 400 -20.39 -5.08 -33.07
N ASN A 401 -20.31 -3.76 -32.95
CA ASN A 401 -21.40 -2.83 -33.33
C ASN A 401 -21.21 -2.22 -34.73
N VAL A 402 -20.16 -2.61 -35.43
CA VAL A 402 -19.90 -2.30 -36.85
C VAL A 402 -20.21 -3.54 -37.71
#